data_946fb636029b31dc65b877107ef73436
#
_entry.id   946fb636029b31dc65b877107ef73436
#
_cell.length_a   1.000
_cell.length_b   1.000
_cell.length_c   1.000
_cell.angle_alpha   90.00
_cell.angle_beta   90.00
_cell.angle_gamma   90.00
#
_symmetry.space_group_name_H-M   'P 1'
#
loop_
_entity.id
_entity.type
_entity.pdbx_description
1 polymer ?
#
loop_
_entity_poly.entity_id
_entity_poly.type
_entity_poly.pdbx_seq_one_letter_code
_entity_poly.pdbx_strand_id
1 'polypeptide(L)'
;MKKPRIFINMHYLEIGGAERALIGLLCALDSDRVDVDLFLNQHTGEFMRYVPKGVHLLPEIGAYSAIERPIRQILREGHFAIAAARMAAKVRNAWHRLRHRNELPDASIFQHVAHCVSPWLPSLKHLGRYDLAISFLTPHNIVAEKVDAARRIAWIHTDYTRIGIDVAAELPVWSRFDYIASISPDCTKAFLQLFPSLESRIIEIHNILSPALVRRQAREFEPKEYAGVEGTIICSVGRICEAKNYDNVPRVAQMLKARGMKFHWFIIGPGSQDEVRRIMSETGTDDVISLLGTRANPYPYIAGCDLYLQPSRYEGNSVTVREAQILCRPVIITRYGTSADQVKDGIDGVICEMDNRSIAEAIYRVANDEALQARLSAHLATADFGNESEVQKIYHLIQA
;
A
#
# COMPACT_ATOMS: atom_id res chain seq x y z
N MET A 1 -14.48 -17.71 -27.85
CA MET A 1 -15.11 -17.87 -26.51
C MET A 1 -15.32 -16.48 -25.91
N LYS A 2 -16.39 -16.27 -25.14
CA LYS A 2 -16.62 -15.00 -24.45
C LYS A 2 -15.54 -14.83 -23.37
N LYS A 3 -14.95 -13.63 -23.26
CA LYS A 3 -13.96 -13.34 -22.19
C LYS A 3 -14.62 -13.48 -20.82
N PRO A 4 -13.93 -14.07 -19.84
CA PRO A 4 -14.38 -14.05 -18.44
C PRO A 4 -14.53 -12.61 -17.94
N ARG A 5 -15.55 -12.38 -17.11
CA ARG A 5 -15.85 -11.08 -16.52
C ARG A 5 -15.46 -11.05 -15.06
N ILE A 6 -14.68 -10.04 -14.68
CA ILE A 6 -14.27 -9.79 -13.29
C ILE A 6 -14.95 -8.51 -12.79
N PHE A 7 -15.59 -8.60 -11.62
CA PHE A 7 -16.06 -7.44 -10.88
C PHE A 7 -15.08 -7.14 -9.76
N ILE A 8 -14.66 -5.88 -9.60
CA ILE A 8 -13.78 -5.46 -8.50
C ILE A 8 -14.45 -4.29 -7.76
N ASN A 9 -14.58 -4.42 -6.44
CA ASN A 9 -15.09 -3.37 -5.58
C ASN A 9 -13.98 -2.80 -4.68
N MET A 10 -13.94 -1.47 -4.64
CA MET A 10 -13.11 -0.68 -3.74
C MET A 10 -13.88 0.54 -3.26
N HIS A 11 -13.47 1.17 -2.18
CA HIS A 11 -14.17 2.33 -1.62
C HIS A 11 -13.94 3.59 -2.48
N TYR A 12 -12.69 3.95 -2.68
CA TYR A 12 -12.20 5.10 -3.45
C TYR A 12 -10.73 4.86 -3.84
N LEU A 13 -10.07 5.82 -4.48
CA LEU A 13 -8.67 5.70 -4.91
C LEU A 13 -7.81 6.85 -4.38
N GLU A 14 -7.88 7.08 -3.07
CA GLU A 14 -7.02 8.06 -2.37
C GLU A 14 -5.56 7.54 -2.25
N ILE A 15 -4.70 8.31 -1.57
CA ILE A 15 -3.30 7.92 -1.37
C ILE A 15 -3.21 6.86 -0.27
N GLY A 16 -3.04 5.61 -0.65
CA GLY A 16 -2.92 4.50 0.29
C GLY A 16 -2.24 3.26 -0.31
N GLY A 17 -1.88 2.31 0.58
CA GLY A 17 -1.22 1.07 0.17
C GLY A 17 -2.15 0.11 -0.58
N ALA A 18 -3.40 -0.01 -0.13
CA ALA A 18 -4.40 -0.86 -0.77
C ALA A 18 -4.80 -0.31 -2.15
N GLU A 19 -4.95 1.02 -2.27
CA GLU A 19 -5.26 1.70 -3.53
C GLU A 19 -4.14 1.50 -4.55
N ARG A 20 -2.89 1.63 -4.12
CA ARG A 20 -1.71 1.35 -4.96
C ARG A 20 -1.66 -0.11 -5.40
N ALA A 21 -1.95 -1.04 -4.50
CA ALA A 21 -2.02 -2.47 -4.80
C ALA A 21 -3.14 -2.78 -5.81
N LEU A 22 -4.31 -2.12 -5.69
CA LEU A 22 -5.38 -2.26 -6.67
C LEU A 22 -4.94 -1.77 -8.06
N ILE A 23 -4.32 -0.60 -8.15
CA ILE A 23 -3.82 -0.10 -9.45
C ILE A 23 -2.76 -1.06 -10.03
N GLY A 24 -1.89 -1.62 -9.20
CA GLY A 24 -0.94 -2.67 -9.63
C GLY A 24 -1.63 -3.89 -10.21
N LEU A 25 -2.66 -4.41 -9.52
CA LEU A 25 -3.48 -5.51 -10.01
C LEU A 25 -4.17 -5.16 -11.34
N LEU A 26 -4.81 -4.00 -11.42
CA LEU A 26 -5.51 -3.56 -12.62
C LEU A 26 -4.57 -3.41 -13.84
N CYS A 27 -3.33 -2.96 -13.61
CA CYS A 27 -2.30 -2.86 -14.65
C CYS A 27 -1.79 -4.23 -15.11
N ALA A 28 -1.78 -5.24 -14.25
CA ALA A 28 -1.33 -6.59 -14.56
C ALA A 28 -2.42 -7.46 -15.21
N LEU A 29 -3.70 -7.11 -15.05
CA LEU A 29 -4.80 -7.78 -15.72
C LEU A 29 -4.78 -7.47 -17.22
N ASP A 30 -4.68 -8.52 -18.03
CA ASP A 30 -4.65 -8.44 -19.48
C ASP A 30 -6.07 -8.26 -20.05
N SER A 31 -6.34 -7.09 -20.63
CA SER A 31 -7.63 -6.78 -21.24
C SER A 31 -7.98 -7.67 -22.44
N ASP A 32 -7.01 -8.38 -23.03
CA ASP A 32 -7.29 -9.36 -24.08
C ASP A 32 -7.76 -10.71 -23.52
N ARG A 33 -7.52 -10.97 -22.25
CA ARG A 33 -7.90 -12.21 -21.56
C ARG A 33 -9.17 -12.10 -20.74
N VAL A 34 -9.43 -10.94 -20.11
CA VAL A 34 -10.56 -10.74 -19.19
C VAL A 34 -11.19 -9.36 -19.38
N ASP A 35 -12.49 -9.26 -19.14
CA ASP A 35 -13.21 -7.99 -19.04
C ASP A 35 -13.34 -7.60 -17.56
N VAL A 36 -12.89 -6.41 -17.20
CA VAL A 36 -12.87 -5.93 -15.80
C VAL A 36 -13.84 -4.77 -15.62
N ASP A 37 -14.83 -4.95 -14.75
CA ASP A 37 -15.73 -3.91 -14.26
C ASP A 37 -15.24 -3.46 -12.88
N LEU A 38 -14.75 -2.21 -12.75
CA LEU A 38 -14.35 -1.61 -11.49
C LEU A 38 -15.50 -0.78 -10.91
N PHE A 39 -15.96 -1.14 -9.73
CA PHE A 39 -16.97 -0.41 -8.98
C PHE A 39 -16.33 0.26 -7.76
N LEU A 40 -16.31 1.58 -7.77
CA LEU A 40 -15.88 2.40 -6.64
C LEU A 40 -17.10 2.97 -5.92
N ASN A 41 -17.10 2.94 -4.60
CA ASN A 41 -18.16 3.57 -3.81
C ASN A 41 -18.20 5.09 -4.05
N GLN A 42 -17.02 5.70 -4.26
CA GLN A 42 -16.86 7.11 -4.64
C GLN A 42 -15.77 7.26 -5.71
N HIS A 43 -16.02 8.10 -6.70
CA HIS A 43 -15.04 8.46 -7.74
C HIS A 43 -14.14 9.60 -7.26
N THR A 44 -13.37 9.36 -6.20
CA THR A 44 -12.44 10.32 -5.60
C THR A 44 -11.05 9.71 -5.42
N GLY A 45 -10.06 10.58 -5.33
CA GLY A 45 -8.69 10.24 -4.99
C GLY A 45 -7.68 10.40 -6.12
N GLU A 46 -6.43 10.60 -5.71
CA GLU A 46 -5.29 10.86 -6.59
C GLU A 46 -5.00 9.69 -7.57
N PHE A 47 -5.32 8.45 -7.19
CA PHE A 47 -5.06 7.29 -8.01
C PHE A 47 -6.11 7.02 -9.09
N MET A 48 -7.22 7.78 -9.13
CA MET A 48 -8.21 7.71 -10.23
C MET A 48 -7.56 7.85 -11.63
N ARG A 49 -6.58 8.73 -11.77
CA ARG A 49 -5.85 8.98 -13.02
C ARG A 49 -5.01 7.80 -13.52
N TYR A 50 -4.76 6.80 -12.66
CA TYR A 50 -3.95 5.63 -12.98
C TYR A 50 -4.78 4.39 -13.35
N VAL A 51 -6.11 4.46 -13.26
CA VAL A 51 -6.99 3.39 -13.72
C VAL A 51 -6.70 3.12 -15.19
N PRO A 52 -6.34 1.86 -15.59
CA PRO A 52 -6.01 1.55 -16.96
C PRO A 52 -7.22 1.72 -17.90
N LYS A 53 -6.97 2.15 -19.14
CA LYS A 53 -8.03 2.36 -20.15
C LYS A 53 -8.81 1.09 -20.51
N GLY A 54 -8.22 -0.09 -20.32
CA GLY A 54 -8.87 -1.39 -20.54
C GLY A 54 -9.84 -1.81 -19.43
N VAL A 55 -9.89 -1.06 -18.32
CA VAL A 55 -10.81 -1.31 -17.20
C VAL A 55 -12.07 -0.48 -17.40
N HIS A 56 -13.22 -1.11 -17.33
CA HIS A 56 -14.52 -0.43 -17.39
C HIS A 56 -14.88 0.10 -16.00
N LEU A 57 -14.71 1.40 -15.78
CA LEU A 57 -15.14 2.06 -14.54
C LEU A 57 -16.65 2.23 -14.56
N LEU A 58 -17.34 1.51 -13.65
CA LEU A 58 -18.79 1.61 -13.50
C LEU A 58 -19.19 2.97 -12.91
N PRO A 59 -20.38 3.48 -13.25
CA PRO A 59 -20.83 4.78 -12.72
C PRO A 59 -20.97 4.77 -11.20
N GLU A 60 -20.67 5.90 -10.57
CA GLU A 60 -20.92 6.10 -9.15
C GLU A 60 -22.42 6.05 -8.84
N ILE A 61 -22.81 5.33 -7.79
CA ILE A 61 -24.19 5.22 -7.35
C ILE A 61 -24.31 5.91 -5.99
N GLY A 62 -25.11 6.97 -5.89
CA GLY A 62 -25.22 7.83 -4.71
C GLY A 62 -25.49 7.09 -3.39
N ALA A 63 -26.27 6.00 -3.43
CA ALA A 63 -26.51 5.17 -2.25
C ALA A 63 -25.23 4.52 -1.69
N TYR A 64 -24.30 4.09 -2.56
CA TYR A 64 -23.02 3.52 -2.14
C TYR A 64 -22.05 4.60 -1.65
N SER A 65 -22.01 5.75 -2.33
CA SER A 65 -21.21 6.90 -1.89
C SER A 65 -21.66 7.42 -0.52
N ALA A 66 -22.96 7.32 -0.21
CA ALA A 66 -23.54 7.73 1.06
C ALA A 66 -23.04 6.90 2.27
N ILE A 67 -22.38 5.75 2.05
CA ILE A 67 -21.79 4.95 3.13
C ILE A 67 -20.70 5.75 3.88
N GLU A 68 -19.92 6.54 3.16
CA GLU A 68 -18.69 7.18 3.69
C GLU A 68 -18.82 8.70 3.77
N ARG A 69 -19.71 9.32 3.00
CA ARG A 69 -19.92 10.78 2.99
C ARG A 69 -20.43 11.30 4.35
N PRO A 70 -20.17 12.58 4.69
CA PRO A 70 -20.69 13.19 5.91
C PRO A 70 -22.23 13.08 6.01
N ILE A 71 -22.74 12.75 7.20
CA ILE A 71 -24.20 12.54 7.40
C ILE A 71 -25.03 13.73 6.95
N ARG A 72 -24.57 14.97 7.19
CA ARG A 72 -25.28 16.19 6.77
C ARG A 72 -25.44 16.25 5.25
N GLN A 73 -24.43 15.81 4.50
CA GLN A 73 -24.45 15.80 3.05
C GLN A 73 -25.45 14.76 2.53
N ILE A 74 -25.41 13.52 3.03
CA ILE A 74 -26.31 12.45 2.56
C ILE A 74 -27.78 12.73 2.89
N LEU A 75 -28.07 13.48 3.97
CA LEU A 75 -29.42 13.93 4.28
C LEU A 75 -29.90 14.97 3.24
N ARG A 76 -29.02 15.88 2.78
CA ARG A 76 -29.34 16.84 1.71
C ARG A 76 -29.55 16.15 0.36
N GLU A 77 -28.85 15.04 0.13
CA GLU A 77 -28.95 14.19 -1.07
C GLU A 77 -30.18 13.25 -1.01
N GLY A 78 -30.95 13.26 0.06
CA GLY A 78 -32.19 12.46 0.21
C GLY A 78 -31.98 11.03 0.68
N HIS A 79 -30.79 10.63 1.13
CA HIS A 79 -30.48 9.29 1.60
C HIS A 79 -30.84 9.08 3.08
N PHE A 80 -32.09 9.39 3.47
CA PHE A 80 -32.55 9.34 4.87
C PHE A 80 -32.42 7.97 5.53
N ALA A 81 -32.76 6.89 4.79
CA ALA A 81 -32.67 5.52 5.30
C ALA A 81 -31.22 5.13 5.61
N ILE A 82 -30.26 5.49 4.74
CA ILE A 82 -28.83 5.25 4.95
C ILE A 82 -28.31 6.06 6.13
N ALA A 83 -28.75 7.33 6.28
CA ALA A 83 -28.38 8.15 7.41
C ALA A 83 -28.87 7.53 8.75
N ALA A 84 -30.12 7.08 8.81
CA ALA A 84 -30.68 6.39 9.97
C ALA A 84 -29.94 5.08 10.27
N ALA A 85 -29.61 4.28 9.25
CA ALA A 85 -28.86 3.04 9.39
C ALA A 85 -27.44 3.29 9.93
N ARG A 86 -26.77 4.37 9.48
CA ARG A 86 -25.45 4.77 10.01
C ARG A 86 -25.51 5.25 11.45
N MET A 87 -26.60 5.89 11.87
CA MET A 87 -26.80 6.26 13.27
C MET A 87 -27.03 5.00 14.13
N ALA A 88 -27.83 4.05 13.64
CA ALA A 88 -28.04 2.75 14.32
C ALA A 88 -26.71 1.99 14.46
N ALA A 89 -25.85 2.02 13.42
CA ALA A 89 -24.52 1.41 13.48
C ALA A 89 -23.64 2.05 14.57
N LYS A 90 -23.67 3.37 14.74
CA LYS A 90 -22.94 4.04 15.83
C LYS A 90 -23.41 3.59 17.21
N VAL A 91 -24.73 3.44 17.41
CA VAL A 91 -25.29 2.92 18.66
C VAL A 91 -24.82 1.48 18.88
N ARG A 92 -24.94 0.62 17.85
CA ARG A 92 -24.46 -0.76 17.92
C ARG A 92 -22.98 -0.83 18.27
N ASN A 93 -22.16 0.00 17.64
CA ASN A 93 -20.73 0.05 17.91
C ASN A 93 -20.42 0.51 19.35
N ALA A 94 -21.16 1.52 19.85
CA ALA A 94 -21.01 1.96 21.23
C ALA A 94 -21.34 0.83 22.24
N TRP A 95 -22.40 0.05 21.97
CA TRP A 95 -22.74 -1.13 22.78
C TRP A 95 -21.67 -2.22 22.72
N HIS A 96 -21.13 -2.49 21.53
CA HIS A 96 -20.04 -3.45 21.36
C HIS A 96 -18.82 -3.02 22.19
N ARG A 97 -18.39 -1.78 22.10
CA ARG A 97 -17.25 -1.22 22.87
C ARG A 97 -17.45 -1.26 24.38
N LEU A 98 -18.69 -1.05 24.87
CA LEU A 98 -19.00 -1.16 26.29
C LEU A 98 -18.85 -2.58 26.82
N ARG A 99 -19.15 -3.58 25.97
CA ARG A 99 -19.08 -5.01 26.33
C ARG A 99 -17.70 -5.61 26.15
N HIS A 100 -16.95 -5.12 25.16
CA HIS A 100 -15.65 -5.64 24.76
C HIS A 100 -14.62 -4.51 24.84
N ARG A 101 -14.11 -4.26 26.06
CA ARG A 101 -13.03 -3.29 26.26
C ARG A 101 -11.77 -3.82 25.56
N ASN A 102 -11.36 -3.17 24.48
CA ASN A 102 -10.13 -3.45 23.76
C ASN A 102 -9.22 -2.22 23.83
N GLU A 103 -7.93 -2.44 24.03
CA GLU A 103 -6.91 -1.38 24.03
C GLU A 103 -6.50 -0.98 22.61
N LEU A 104 -6.83 -1.83 21.62
CA LEU A 104 -6.52 -1.58 20.22
C LEU A 104 -7.47 -0.54 19.59
N PRO A 105 -7.02 0.19 18.56
CA PRO A 105 -7.87 1.09 17.79
C PRO A 105 -9.12 0.36 17.24
N ASP A 106 -10.30 0.89 17.54
CA ASP A 106 -11.57 0.26 17.18
C ASP A 106 -11.88 0.42 15.68
N ALA A 107 -11.84 -0.68 14.93
CA ALA A 107 -12.24 -0.78 13.54
C ALA A 107 -13.61 -1.44 13.33
N SER A 108 -14.27 -1.93 14.38
CA SER A 108 -15.57 -2.62 14.31
C SER A 108 -16.69 -1.72 13.75
N ILE A 109 -16.54 -0.40 13.87
CA ILE A 109 -17.51 0.58 13.34
C ILE A 109 -17.73 0.40 11.83
N PHE A 110 -16.70 0.07 11.04
CA PHE A 110 -16.82 -0.10 9.61
C PHE A 110 -17.74 -1.27 9.26
N GLN A 111 -17.59 -2.40 9.95
CA GLN A 111 -18.44 -3.58 9.77
C GLN A 111 -19.86 -3.32 10.25
N HIS A 112 -20.05 -2.63 11.38
CA HIS A 112 -21.37 -2.27 11.86
C HIS A 112 -22.10 -1.34 10.89
N VAL A 113 -21.41 -0.37 10.31
CA VAL A 113 -21.97 0.51 9.24
C VAL A 113 -22.36 -0.32 8.03
N ALA A 114 -21.47 -1.15 7.51
CA ALA A 114 -21.76 -2.00 6.36
C ALA A 114 -22.96 -2.91 6.60
N HIS A 115 -23.05 -3.55 7.76
CA HIS A 115 -24.16 -4.42 8.14
C HIS A 115 -25.50 -3.67 8.19
N CYS A 116 -25.54 -2.50 8.83
CA CYS A 116 -26.76 -1.73 8.97
C CYS A 116 -27.21 -1.07 7.66
N VAL A 117 -26.27 -0.66 6.82
CA VAL A 117 -26.54 0.05 5.56
C VAL A 117 -26.85 -0.91 4.41
N SER A 118 -26.25 -2.11 4.39
CA SER A 118 -26.38 -3.05 3.27
C SER A 118 -27.84 -3.31 2.84
N PRO A 119 -28.84 -3.50 3.71
CA PRO A 119 -30.22 -3.70 3.29
C PRO A 119 -30.80 -2.56 2.44
N TRP A 120 -30.29 -1.35 2.60
CA TRP A 120 -30.75 -0.13 1.92
C TRP A 120 -30.00 0.17 0.62
N LEU A 121 -28.97 -0.61 0.30
CA LEU A 121 -28.21 -0.46 -0.93
C LEU A 121 -28.92 -1.17 -2.10
N PRO A 122 -29.00 -0.55 -3.29
CA PRO A 122 -29.56 -1.19 -4.46
C PRO A 122 -28.77 -2.44 -4.84
N SER A 123 -29.44 -3.39 -5.49
CA SER A 123 -28.77 -4.59 -6.02
C SER A 123 -27.94 -4.26 -7.26
N LEU A 124 -26.75 -4.83 -7.34
CA LEU A 124 -25.89 -4.76 -8.54
C LEU A 124 -26.06 -5.97 -9.47
N LYS A 125 -26.99 -6.90 -9.17
CA LYS A 125 -27.24 -8.11 -9.96
C LYS A 125 -27.74 -7.82 -11.39
N HIS A 126 -28.30 -6.63 -11.61
CA HIS A 126 -28.70 -6.16 -12.95
C HIS A 126 -27.52 -5.99 -13.91
N LEU A 127 -26.27 -5.89 -13.42
CA LEU A 127 -25.05 -5.85 -14.24
C LEU A 127 -24.73 -7.21 -14.89
N GLY A 128 -25.50 -8.25 -14.52
CA GLY A 128 -25.31 -9.62 -14.98
C GLY A 128 -24.37 -10.43 -14.09
N ARG A 129 -24.14 -11.68 -14.48
CA ARG A 129 -23.29 -12.59 -13.71
C ARG A 129 -21.83 -12.42 -14.10
N TYR A 130 -20.97 -12.37 -13.09
CA TYR A 130 -19.52 -12.36 -13.21
C TYR A 130 -18.93 -13.76 -12.96
N ASP A 131 -17.79 -14.06 -13.60
CA ASP A 131 -17.06 -15.29 -13.34
C ASP A 131 -16.32 -15.18 -12.00
N LEU A 132 -15.84 -13.97 -11.66
CA LEU A 132 -15.18 -13.67 -10.41
C LEU A 132 -15.59 -12.29 -9.91
N ALA A 133 -15.88 -12.17 -8.59
CA ALA A 133 -16.07 -10.89 -7.92
C ALA A 133 -15.04 -10.73 -6.80
N ILE A 134 -14.32 -9.63 -6.83
CA ILE A 134 -13.25 -9.28 -5.88
C ILE A 134 -13.72 -8.13 -4.98
N SER A 135 -13.73 -8.34 -3.68
CA SER A 135 -13.85 -7.29 -2.68
C SER A 135 -12.47 -6.95 -2.17
N PHE A 136 -11.93 -5.82 -2.64
CA PHE A 136 -10.51 -5.51 -2.47
C PHE A 136 -10.17 -4.93 -1.10
N LEU A 137 -11.14 -4.32 -0.39
CA LEU A 137 -10.96 -3.77 0.95
C LEU A 137 -12.20 -4.02 1.82
N THR A 138 -11.96 -4.28 3.12
CA THR A 138 -13.03 -4.44 4.13
C THR A 138 -13.80 -3.11 4.34
N PRO A 139 -15.11 -3.13 4.60
CA PRO A 139 -15.99 -4.30 4.76
C PRO A 139 -16.46 -4.89 3.41
N HIS A 140 -16.62 -6.21 3.37
CA HIS A 140 -16.84 -6.98 2.14
C HIS A 140 -18.32 -7.20 1.77
N ASN A 141 -19.25 -6.58 2.48
CA ASN A 141 -20.70 -6.81 2.35
C ASN A 141 -21.23 -6.55 0.93
N ILE A 142 -20.69 -5.59 0.20
CA ILE A 142 -21.17 -5.24 -1.15
C ILE A 142 -21.02 -6.44 -2.09
N VAL A 143 -19.84 -7.01 -2.19
CA VAL A 143 -19.60 -8.18 -3.04
C VAL A 143 -20.33 -9.41 -2.53
N ALA A 144 -20.35 -9.60 -1.21
CA ALA A 144 -21.03 -10.75 -0.59
C ALA A 144 -22.54 -10.77 -0.85
N GLU A 145 -23.21 -9.61 -0.98
CA GLU A 145 -24.68 -9.50 -0.93
C GLU A 145 -25.30 -8.91 -2.19
N LYS A 146 -24.60 -8.04 -2.90
CA LYS A 146 -25.19 -7.23 -3.98
C LYS A 146 -24.79 -7.68 -5.39
N VAL A 147 -23.70 -8.46 -5.52
CA VAL A 147 -23.14 -8.89 -6.81
C VAL A 147 -23.50 -10.34 -7.08
N ASP A 148 -23.87 -10.64 -8.33
CA ASP A 148 -24.01 -12.03 -8.82
C ASP A 148 -22.69 -12.49 -9.43
N ALA A 149 -22.06 -13.49 -8.82
CA ALA A 149 -20.79 -14.03 -9.27
C ALA A 149 -20.72 -15.55 -9.04
N ALA A 150 -20.00 -16.23 -9.94
CA ALA A 150 -19.72 -17.66 -9.82
C ALA A 150 -18.78 -17.92 -8.63
N ARG A 151 -17.78 -17.05 -8.44
CA ARG A 151 -16.81 -17.10 -7.32
C ARG A 151 -16.57 -15.72 -6.75
N ARG A 152 -16.21 -15.68 -5.47
CA ARG A 152 -15.95 -14.45 -4.71
C ARG A 152 -14.63 -14.54 -3.99
N ILE A 153 -13.84 -13.45 -4.05
CA ILE A 153 -12.61 -13.26 -3.28
C ILE A 153 -12.75 -12.03 -2.39
N ALA A 154 -12.40 -12.15 -1.12
CA ALA A 154 -12.18 -11.03 -0.22
C ALA A 154 -10.67 -10.88 0.04
N TRP A 155 -10.18 -9.64 0.13
CA TRP A 155 -8.75 -9.36 0.25
C TRP A 155 -8.38 -8.82 1.63
N ILE A 156 -7.30 -9.35 2.24
CA ILE A 156 -6.76 -8.89 3.51
C ILE A 156 -5.61 -7.91 3.23
N HIS A 157 -5.78 -6.65 3.63
CA HIS A 157 -4.74 -5.61 3.54
C HIS A 157 -4.30 -5.09 4.91
N THR A 158 -4.87 -5.60 5.99
CA THR A 158 -4.68 -5.09 7.34
C THR A 158 -4.07 -6.15 8.24
N ASP A 159 -3.17 -5.74 9.11
CA ASP A 159 -2.69 -6.55 10.22
C ASP A 159 -3.75 -6.57 11.34
N TYR A 160 -4.46 -7.67 11.45
CA TYR A 160 -5.55 -7.87 12.41
C TYR A 160 -5.09 -7.96 13.86
N THR A 161 -3.80 -8.04 14.13
CA THR A 161 -3.26 -7.95 15.51
C THR A 161 -3.20 -6.51 16.03
N ARG A 162 -3.38 -5.51 15.15
CA ARG A 162 -3.23 -4.09 15.47
C ARG A 162 -4.54 -3.31 15.53
N ILE A 163 -5.66 -3.96 15.29
CA ILE A 163 -6.99 -3.35 15.28
C ILE A 163 -7.99 -4.18 16.08
N GLY A 164 -8.89 -3.50 16.76
CA GLY A 164 -10.04 -4.15 17.43
C GLY A 164 -11.21 -4.29 16.45
N ILE A 165 -11.74 -5.49 16.29
CA ILE A 165 -12.89 -5.80 15.42
C ILE A 165 -13.97 -6.55 16.17
N ASP A 166 -15.18 -6.58 15.61
CA ASP A 166 -16.26 -7.48 16.03
C ASP A 166 -16.21 -8.76 15.20
N VAL A 167 -15.49 -9.78 15.71
CA VAL A 167 -15.33 -11.09 15.04
C VAL A 167 -16.69 -11.74 14.76
N ALA A 168 -17.66 -11.63 15.67
CA ALA A 168 -18.97 -12.20 15.49
C ALA A 168 -19.77 -11.53 14.36
N ALA A 169 -19.53 -10.23 14.11
CA ALA A 169 -20.14 -9.50 13.01
C ALA A 169 -19.43 -9.74 11.68
N GLU A 170 -18.11 -9.94 11.69
CA GLU A 170 -17.30 -10.12 10.47
C GLU A 170 -17.30 -11.53 9.93
N LEU A 171 -17.21 -12.56 10.80
CA LEU A 171 -17.11 -13.97 10.38
C LEU A 171 -18.21 -14.40 9.40
N PRO A 172 -19.50 -14.04 9.58
CA PRO A 172 -20.54 -14.42 8.62
C PRO A 172 -20.35 -13.81 7.23
N VAL A 173 -19.69 -12.64 7.15
CA VAL A 173 -19.41 -11.98 5.86
C VAL A 173 -18.22 -12.65 5.16
N TRP A 174 -17.10 -12.86 5.86
CA TRP A 174 -15.95 -13.59 5.35
C TRP A 174 -16.31 -15.00 4.89
N SER A 175 -17.22 -15.67 5.59
CA SER A 175 -17.69 -17.03 5.26
C SER A 175 -18.48 -17.13 3.95
N ARG A 176 -18.86 -16.01 3.32
CA ARG A 176 -19.55 -15.99 2.02
C ARG A 176 -18.59 -15.97 0.82
N PHE A 177 -17.29 -15.88 1.08
CA PHE A 177 -16.27 -15.85 0.05
C PHE A 177 -15.69 -17.25 -0.15
N ASP A 178 -15.48 -17.62 -1.41
CA ASP A 178 -14.87 -18.89 -1.78
C ASP A 178 -13.39 -18.88 -1.44
N TYR A 179 -12.75 -17.71 -1.64
CA TYR A 179 -11.34 -17.50 -1.37
C TYR A 179 -11.12 -16.21 -0.58
N ILE A 180 -10.06 -16.22 0.24
CA ILE A 180 -9.61 -15.05 1.00
C ILE A 180 -8.14 -14.82 0.63
N ALA A 181 -7.88 -13.77 -0.13
CA ALA A 181 -6.53 -13.42 -0.56
C ALA A 181 -5.78 -12.71 0.58
N SER A 182 -4.64 -13.26 0.96
CA SER A 182 -3.70 -12.63 1.90
C SER A 182 -2.45 -12.16 1.20
N ILE A 183 -1.94 -10.99 1.58
CA ILE A 183 -0.79 -10.35 0.93
C ILE A 183 0.56 -10.86 1.44
N SER A 184 0.58 -11.60 2.54
CA SER A 184 1.80 -12.17 3.12
C SER A 184 1.48 -13.24 4.16
N PRO A 185 2.45 -14.14 4.49
CA PRO A 185 2.31 -15.13 5.57
C PRO A 185 1.99 -14.49 6.93
N ASP A 186 2.58 -13.32 7.24
CA ASP A 186 2.32 -12.63 8.50
C ASP A 186 0.87 -12.11 8.58
N CYS A 187 0.34 -11.55 7.49
CA CYS A 187 -1.07 -11.16 7.40
C CYS A 187 -1.99 -12.39 7.56
N THR A 188 -1.64 -13.51 6.93
CA THR A 188 -2.37 -14.79 7.08
C THR A 188 -2.40 -15.21 8.54
N LYS A 189 -1.24 -15.27 9.20
CA LYS A 189 -1.13 -15.66 10.61
C LYS A 189 -1.95 -14.74 11.52
N ALA A 190 -1.86 -13.43 11.32
CA ALA A 190 -2.62 -12.43 12.08
C ALA A 190 -4.14 -12.63 11.91
N PHE A 191 -4.61 -12.84 10.68
CA PHE A 191 -6.00 -13.06 10.36
C PHE A 191 -6.54 -14.36 10.98
N LEU A 192 -5.80 -15.47 10.88
CA LEU A 192 -6.19 -16.78 11.39
C LEU A 192 -6.21 -16.87 12.92
N GLN A 193 -5.55 -15.96 13.65
CA GLN A 193 -5.72 -15.85 15.10
C GLN A 193 -7.17 -15.50 15.49
N LEU A 194 -7.87 -14.72 14.65
CA LEU A 194 -9.25 -14.29 14.89
C LEU A 194 -10.27 -15.16 14.14
N PHE A 195 -9.90 -15.72 12.98
CA PHE A 195 -10.78 -16.48 12.09
C PHE A 195 -10.21 -17.86 11.72
N PRO A 196 -9.87 -18.73 12.70
CA PRO A 196 -9.20 -20.02 12.41
C PRO A 196 -10.05 -20.94 11.52
N SER A 197 -11.37 -20.83 11.55
CA SER A 197 -12.29 -21.62 10.72
C SER A 197 -12.21 -21.32 9.22
N LEU A 198 -11.51 -20.26 8.82
CA LEU A 198 -11.39 -19.84 7.43
C LEU A 198 -10.06 -20.25 6.76
N GLU A 199 -9.22 -21.01 7.46
CA GLU A 199 -7.87 -21.41 6.98
C GLU A 199 -7.90 -22.05 5.59
N SER A 200 -8.83 -22.98 5.35
CA SER A 200 -8.97 -23.67 4.06
C SER A 200 -9.32 -22.78 2.86
N ARG A 201 -9.73 -21.53 3.11
CA ARG A 201 -10.07 -20.55 2.05
C ARG A 201 -8.96 -19.57 1.76
N ILE A 202 -7.89 -19.58 2.57
CA ILE A 202 -6.78 -18.65 2.39
C ILE A 202 -5.97 -19.02 1.14
N ILE A 203 -5.70 -18.00 0.34
CA ILE A 203 -4.76 -18.05 -0.77
C ILE A 203 -3.78 -16.88 -0.62
N GLU A 204 -2.52 -17.10 -0.91
CA GLU A 204 -1.53 -16.05 -0.86
C GLU A 204 -1.39 -15.40 -2.23
N ILE A 205 -1.70 -14.10 -2.30
CA ILE A 205 -1.52 -13.25 -3.49
C ILE A 205 -0.86 -11.96 -3.04
N HIS A 206 0.39 -11.80 -3.37
CA HIS A 206 1.16 -10.61 -3.01
C HIS A 206 0.64 -9.37 -3.74
N ASN A 207 0.80 -8.20 -3.12
CA ASN A 207 0.51 -6.94 -3.80
C ASN A 207 1.36 -6.82 -5.06
N ILE A 208 0.70 -6.59 -6.19
CA ILE A 208 1.37 -6.55 -7.49
C ILE A 208 2.06 -5.20 -7.66
N LEU A 209 3.35 -5.27 -7.90
CA LEU A 209 4.19 -4.13 -8.25
C LEU A 209 4.52 -4.19 -9.75
N SER A 210 3.93 -3.25 -10.50
CA SER A 210 4.16 -3.16 -11.94
C SER A 210 5.33 -2.23 -12.26
N PRO A 211 6.45 -2.75 -12.83
CA PRO A 211 7.57 -1.92 -13.26
C PRO A 211 7.18 -0.85 -14.28
N ALA A 212 6.25 -1.17 -15.17
CA ALA A 212 5.76 -0.23 -16.17
C ALA A 212 5.06 0.97 -15.52
N LEU A 213 4.22 0.72 -14.51
CA LEU A 213 3.53 1.77 -13.75
C LEU A 213 4.53 2.64 -12.98
N VAL A 214 5.46 2.03 -12.25
CA VAL A 214 6.49 2.74 -11.46
C VAL A 214 7.31 3.66 -12.36
N ARG A 215 7.81 3.13 -13.51
CA ARG A 215 8.59 3.93 -14.48
C ARG A 215 7.77 5.03 -15.14
N ARG A 216 6.48 4.83 -15.39
CA ARG A 216 5.58 5.87 -15.91
C ARG A 216 5.42 7.01 -14.91
N GLN A 217 5.10 6.68 -13.66
CA GLN A 217 4.91 7.66 -12.60
C GLN A 217 6.20 8.41 -12.25
N ALA A 218 7.36 7.77 -12.38
CA ALA A 218 8.67 8.40 -12.16
C ALA A 218 8.99 9.53 -13.14
N ARG A 219 8.29 9.61 -14.27
CA ARG A 219 8.48 10.64 -15.32
C ARG A 219 7.45 11.77 -15.27
N GLU A 220 6.59 11.80 -14.26
CA GLU A 220 5.48 12.79 -14.21
C GLU A 220 5.95 14.21 -13.93
N PHE A 221 7.05 14.36 -13.19
CA PHE A 221 7.64 15.65 -12.87
C PHE A 221 9.11 15.49 -12.44
N GLU A 222 9.83 16.60 -12.41
CA GLU A 222 11.17 16.68 -11.80
C GLU A 222 11.03 17.31 -10.40
N PRO A 223 11.63 16.72 -9.36
CA PRO A 223 11.57 17.27 -8.00
C PRO A 223 12.23 18.64 -7.93
N LYS A 224 11.45 19.67 -7.65
CA LYS A 224 11.97 21.04 -7.49
C LYS A 224 12.92 21.17 -6.31
N GLU A 225 12.74 20.35 -5.31
CA GLU A 225 13.57 20.28 -4.11
C GLU A 225 15.01 19.82 -4.40
N TYR A 226 15.23 19.17 -5.55
CA TYR A 226 16.56 18.72 -5.99
C TYR A 226 17.33 19.78 -6.78
N ALA A 227 16.64 20.85 -7.20
CA ALA A 227 17.26 21.92 -7.97
C ALA A 227 18.31 22.67 -7.14
N GLY A 228 19.53 22.78 -7.67
CA GLY A 228 20.65 23.46 -7.01
C GLY A 228 21.30 22.69 -5.86
N VAL A 229 20.92 21.43 -5.60
CA VAL A 229 21.61 20.59 -4.63
C VAL A 229 23.02 20.27 -5.13
N GLU A 230 24.02 20.56 -4.29
CA GLU A 230 25.41 20.17 -4.58
C GLU A 230 25.74 18.81 -3.95
N GLY A 231 26.40 17.95 -4.71
CA GLY A 231 26.84 16.63 -4.26
C GLY A 231 25.80 15.54 -4.41
N THR A 232 25.88 14.52 -3.56
CA THR A 232 25.07 13.31 -3.67
C THR A 232 23.65 13.52 -3.14
N ILE A 233 22.65 13.22 -3.95
CA ILE A 233 21.24 13.22 -3.56
C ILE A 233 20.87 11.84 -3.00
N ILE A 234 20.50 11.78 -1.72
CA ILE A 234 20.05 10.57 -1.05
C ILE A 234 18.55 10.65 -0.85
N CYS A 235 17.81 9.59 -1.19
CA CYS A 235 16.37 9.51 -0.99
C CYS A 235 16.00 8.32 -0.09
N SER A 236 15.05 8.56 0.82
CA SER A 236 14.41 7.53 1.65
C SER A 236 12.90 7.72 1.62
N VAL A 237 12.13 6.65 1.41
CA VAL A 237 10.67 6.71 1.35
C VAL A 237 10.06 5.72 2.33
N GLY A 238 9.21 6.23 3.22
CA GLY A 238 8.50 5.40 4.20
C GLY A 238 7.91 6.21 5.34
N ARG A 239 7.05 5.57 6.13
CA ARG A 239 6.44 6.20 7.31
C ARG A 239 7.54 6.57 8.33
N ILE A 240 7.48 7.78 8.87
CA ILE A 240 8.36 8.17 9.99
C ILE A 240 7.86 7.44 11.25
N CYS A 241 8.53 6.36 11.60
CA CYS A 241 8.25 5.50 12.76
C CYS A 241 9.50 4.74 13.17
N GLU A 242 9.46 4.11 14.32
CA GLU A 242 10.58 3.35 14.90
C GLU A 242 11.17 2.31 13.92
N ALA A 243 10.30 1.55 13.23
CA ALA A 243 10.71 0.53 12.26
C ALA A 243 11.62 1.07 11.16
N LYS A 244 11.39 2.30 10.70
CA LYS A 244 12.11 2.93 9.58
C LYS A 244 13.42 3.61 10.00
N ASN A 245 13.67 3.76 11.29
CA ASN A 245 14.94 4.26 11.84
C ASN A 245 15.34 5.67 11.36
N TYR A 246 14.38 6.50 10.97
CA TYR A 246 14.69 7.85 10.49
C TYR A 246 15.17 8.80 11.59
N ASP A 247 14.92 8.48 12.85
CA ASP A 247 15.47 9.14 14.03
C ASP A 247 17.01 9.04 14.12
N ASN A 248 17.63 8.02 13.50
CA ASN A 248 19.08 7.88 13.45
C ASN A 248 19.73 8.57 12.24
N VAL A 249 18.97 8.92 11.21
CA VAL A 249 19.49 9.57 10.00
C VAL A 249 20.30 10.83 10.30
N PRO A 250 19.90 11.75 11.21
CA PRO A 250 20.70 12.93 11.52
C PRO A 250 22.09 12.59 12.07
N ARG A 251 22.23 11.54 12.88
CA ARG A 251 23.53 11.11 13.42
C ARG A 251 24.44 10.54 12.33
N VAL A 252 23.86 9.79 11.37
CA VAL A 252 24.59 9.32 10.18
C VAL A 252 25.04 10.50 9.30
N ALA A 253 24.14 11.45 9.08
CA ALA A 253 24.43 12.66 8.31
C ALA A 253 25.56 13.51 8.95
N GLN A 254 25.58 13.62 10.29
CA GLN A 254 26.67 14.27 11.02
C GLN A 254 28.02 13.60 10.74
N MET A 255 28.07 12.27 10.71
CA MET A 255 29.29 11.53 10.38
C MET A 255 29.76 11.79 8.94
N LEU A 256 28.83 11.85 7.99
CA LEU A 256 29.16 12.19 6.59
C LEU A 256 29.67 13.62 6.44
N LYS A 257 29.05 14.59 7.12
CA LYS A 257 29.53 15.99 7.19
C LYS A 257 30.94 16.06 7.75
N ALA A 258 31.23 15.34 8.85
CA ALA A 258 32.54 15.30 9.47
C ALA A 258 33.64 14.72 8.53
N ARG A 259 33.26 13.90 7.55
CA ARG A 259 34.14 13.39 6.47
C ARG A 259 34.28 14.35 5.28
N GLY A 260 33.62 15.50 5.30
CA GLY A 260 33.62 16.48 4.23
C GLY A 260 32.79 16.07 3.00
N MET A 261 31.89 15.08 3.13
CA MET A 261 31.02 14.67 2.02
C MET A 261 30.00 15.77 1.72
N LYS A 262 29.83 16.12 0.45
CA LYS A 262 28.72 16.97 -0.02
C LYS A 262 27.55 16.07 -0.39
N PHE A 263 26.40 16.27 0.25
CA PHE A 263 25.19 15.51 0.02
C PHE A 263 23.96 16.27 0.51
N HIS A 264 22.78 15.83 0.08
CA HIS A 264 21.51 16.19 0.68
C HIS A 264 20.61 14.97 0.77
N TRP A 265 20.00 14.76 1.94
CA TRP A 265 19.16 13.59 2.22
C TRP A 265 17.70 13.98 2.34
N PHE A 266 16.88 13.46 1.42
CA PHE A 266 15.44 13.69 1.37
C PHE A 266 14.69 12.50 1.96
N ILE A 267 13.82 12.76 2.94
CA ILE A 267 12.96 11.76 3.58
C ILE A 267 11.51 12.08 3.25
N ILE A 268 10.81 11.09 2.67
CA ILE A 268 9.45 11.23 2.17
C ILE A 268 8.55 10.23 2.87
N GLY A 269 7.47 10.71 3.48
CA GLY A 269 6.43 9.87 4.07
C GLY A 269 5.68 10.52 5.22
N PRO A 270 4.57 9.90 5.64
CA PRO A 270 3.77 10.36 6.76
C PRO A 270 4.41 10.02 8.10
N GLY A 271 3.97 10.69 9.15
CA GLY A 271 4.38 10.47 10.54
C GLY A 271 4.82 11.76 11.22
N SER A 272 4.99 11.73 12.56
CA SER A 272 5.52 12.87 13.29
C SER A 272 6.99 13.06 12.95
N GLN A 273 7.34 14.31 12.63
CA GLN A 273 8.71 14.72 12.30
C GLN A 273 9.45 15.31 13.51
N ASP A 274 8.77 15.48 14.65
CA ASP A 274 9.26 16.25 15.78
C ASP A 274 10.57 15.70 16.33
N GLU A 275 10.64 14.39 16.53
CA GLU A 275 11.85 13.73 17.05
C GLU A 275 13.01 13.83 16.07
N VAL A 276 12.76 13.61 14.78
CA VAL A 276 13.81 13.71 13.75
C VAL A 276 14.32 15.15 13.69
N ARG A 277 13.44 16.16 13.67
CA ARG A 277 13.82 17.58 13.68
C ARG A 277 14.63 17.97 14.93
N ARG A 278 14.23 17.46 16.09
CA ARG A 278 14.98 17.69 17.33
C ARG A 278 16.42 17.18 17.20
N ILE A 279 16.60 15.96 16.69
CA ILE A 279 17.94 15.38 16.52
C ILE A 279 18.72 16.08 15.39
N MET A 280 18.06 16.55 14.32
CA MET A 280 18.71 17.37 13.28
C MET A 280 19.34 18.62 13.89
N SER A 281 18.59 19.35 14.72
CA SER A 281 19.11 20.55 15.39
C SER A 281 20.24 20.23 16.37
N GLU A 282 20.14 19.13 17.11
CA GLU A 282 21.21 18.68 18.04
C GLU A 282 22.50 18.28 17.33
N THR A 283 22.39 17.74 16.11
CA THR A 283 23.53 17.26 15.30
C THR A 283 24.02 18.28 14.28
N GLY A 284 23.34 19.43 14.15
CA GLY A 284 23.67 20.46 13.16
C GLY A 284 23.55 19.95 11.72
N THR A 285 22.47 19.23 11.41
CA THR A 285 22.24 18.60 10.08
C THR A 285 21.00 19.15 9.36
N ASP A 286 20.42 20.25 9.85
CA ASP A 286 19.25 20.90 9.25
C ASP A 286 19.51 21.40 7.82
N ASP A 287 20.76 21.67 7.46
CA ASP A 287 21.20 22.13 6.16
C ASP A 287 21.34 21.00 5.12
N VAL A 288 21.42 19.74 5.53
CA VAL A 288 21.66 18.57 4.66
C VAL A 288 20.55 17.52 4.71
N ILE A 289 19.48 17.74 5.49
CA ILE A 289 18.32 16.84 5.56
C ILE A 289 17.04 17.61 5.30
N SER A 290 16.19 17.10 4.44
CA SER A 290 14.85 17.63 4.18
C SER A 290 13.78 16.58 4.45
N LEU A 291 12.84 16.90 5.35
CA LEU A 291 11.65 16.09 5.63
C LEU A 291 10.48 16.60 4.78
N LEU A 292 10.18 15.92 3.67
CA LEU A 292 9.21 16.38 2.69
C LEU A 292 7.76 16.05 3.02
N GLY A 293 7.51 15.23 4.07
CA GLY A 293 6.16 14.77 4.41
C GLY A 293 5.60 13.82 3.34
N THR A 294 4.28 13.64 3.34
CA THR A 294 3.60 12.74 2.39
C THR A 294 3.65 13.32 0.97
N ARG A 295 4.01 12.48 0.01
CA ARG A 295 3.91 12.77 -1.42
C ARG A 295 3.03 11.72 -2.10
N ALA A 296 2.08 12.13 -2.92
CA ALA A 296 1.20 11.24 -3.66
C ALA A 296 1.98 10.32 -4.60
N ASN A 297 2.96 10.90 -5.29
CA ASN A 297 3.87 10.19 -6.16
C ASN A 297 5.33 10.41 -5.70
N PRO A 298 5.95 9.43 -5.01
CA PRO A 298 7.35 9.53 -4.58
C PRO A 298 8.35 9.10 -5.66
N TYR A 299 7.90 8.49 -6.76
CA TYR A 299 8.80 7.90 -7.74
C TYR A 299 9.71 8.88 -8.48
N PRO A 300 9.29 10.13 -8.81
CA PRO A 300 10.22 11.11 -9.38
C PRO A 300 11.38 11.43 -8.43
N TYR A 301 11.15 11.45 -7.12
CA TYR A 301 12.22 11.64 -6.13
C TYR A 301 13.16 10.44 -6.08
N ILE A 302 12.62 9.21 -6.12
CA ILE A 302 13.45 8.00 -6.19
C ILE A 302 14.22 7.97 -7.49
N ALA A 303 13.58 8.28 -8.62
CA ALA A 303 14.24 8.27 -9.93
C ALA A 303 15.31 9.35 -10.08
N GLY A 304 15.17 10.48 -9.40
CA GLY A 304 16.10 11.61 -9.46
C GLY A 304 17.24 11.54 -8.43
N CYS A 305 17.24 10.60 -7.48
CA CYS A 305 18.32 10.50 -6.50
C CYS A 305 19.52 9.71 -7.05
N ASP A 306 20.68 9.92 -6.44
CA ASP A 306 21.89 9.14 -6.74
C ASP A 306 21.89 7.82 -5.95
N LEU A 307 21.41 7.85 -4.71
CA LEU A 307 21.34 6.71 -3.80
C LEU A 307 19.96 6.62 -3.14
N TYR A 308 19.38 5.43 -3.14
CA TYR A 308 18.22 5.12 -2.32
C TYR A 308 18.67 4.42 -1.04
N LEU A 309 18.27 4.93 0.12
CA LEU A 309 18.61 4.33 1.41
C LEU A 309 17.36 3.91 2.19
N GLN A 310 17.35 2.66 2.68
CA GLN A 310 16.35 2.15 3.61
C GLN A 310 17.03 1.73 4.92
N PRO A 311 17.16 2.63 5.91
CA PRO A 311 17.90 2.38 7.15
C PRO A 311 17.09 1.63 8.20
N SER A 312 16.11 0.83 7.82
CA SER A 312 15.11 0.22 8.70
C SER A 312 15.72 -0.68 9.77
N ARG A 313 15.10 -0.68 10.97
CA ARG A 313 15.40 -1.64 12.05
C ARG A 313 14.81 -3.00 11.74
N TYR A 314 13.61 -3.03 11.17
CA TYR A 314 12.93 -4.25 10.72
C TYR A 314 11.98 -3.96 9.57
N GLU A 315 11.84 -4.93 8.68
CA GLU A 315 10.92 -4.96 7.53
C GLU A 315 10.44 -6.39 7.31
N GLY A 316 9.24 -6.55 6.77
CA GLY A 316 8.80 -7.80 6.17
C GLY A 316 9.37 -7.92 4.75
N ASN A 317 8.82 -7.10 3.83
CA ASN A 317 9.32 -6.93 2.47
C ASN A 317 9.10 -5.46 2.08
N SER A 318 10.17 -4.67 2.00
CA SER A 318 10.05 -3.25 1.71
C SER A 318 9.74 -3.01 0.24
N VAL A 319 8.50 -2.68 -0.07
CA VAL A 319 8.07 -2.35 -1.44
C VAL A 319 8.89 -1.20 -2.02
N THR A 320 9.25 -0.19 -1.21
CA THR A 320 10.01 0.98 -1.66
C THR A 320 11.44 0.63 -2.08
N VAL A 321 12.04 -0.40 -1.52
CA VAL A 321 13.33 -0.95 -1.99
C VAL A 321 13.18 -1.54 -3.39
N ARG A 322 12.13 -2.34 -3.64
CA ARG A 322 11.82 -2.86 -4.99
C ARG A 322 11.52 -1.75 -5.98
N GLU A 323 10.79 -0.71 -5.56
CA GLU A 323 10.53 0.48 -6.38
C GLU A 323 11.82 1.19 -6.79
N ALA A 324 12.78 1.34 -5.89
CA ALA A 324 14.09 1.91 -6.19
C ALA A 324 14.91 1.02 -7.15
N GLN A 325 14.88 -0.31 -6.97
CA GLN A 325 15.52 -1.27 -7.88
C GLN A 325 14.90 -1.19 -9.29
N ILE A 326 13.57 -1.11 -9.41
CA ILE A 326 12.86 -0.93 -10.70
C ILE A 326 13.29 0.39 -11.39
N LEU A 327 13.59 1.42 -10.61
CA LEU A 327 14.05 2.73 -11.10
C LEU A 327 15.57 2.77 -11.30
N CYS A 328 16.24 1.63 -11.20
CA CYS A 328 17.69 1.45 -11.40
C CYS A 328 18.55 2.34 -10.50
N ARG A 329 18.08 2.64 -9.29
CA ARG A 329 18.86 3.40 -8.32
C ARG A 329 19.69 2.47 -7.44
N PRO A 330 20.98 2.78 -7.21
CA PRO A 330 21.79 2.08 -6.22
C PRO A 330 21.09 2.09 -4.87
N VAL A 331 20.82 0.90 -4.33
CA VAL A 331 20.08 0.71 -3.07
C VAL A 331 21.06 0.36 -1.97
N ILE A 332 20.93 1.02 -0.81
CA ILE A 332 21.59 0.63 0.44
C ILE A 332 20.50 0.30 1.46
N ILE A 333 20.58 -0.86 2.07
CA ILE A 333 19.69 -1.27 3.17
C ILE A 333 20.49 -1.72 4.38
N THR A 334 19.91 -1.61 5.55
CA THR A 334 20.44 -2.19 6.78
C THR A 334 20.16 -3.71 6.83
N ARG A 335 20.95 -4.44 7.61
CA ARG A 335 20.82 -5.89 7.83
C ARG A 335 19.67 -6.20 8.80
N TYR A 336 18.44 -6.03 8.36
CA TYR A 336 17.26 -6.56 9.06
C TYR A 336 16.98 -8.02 8.67
N GLY A 337 16.11 -8.69 9.40
CA GLY A 337 15.89 -10.14 9.29
C GLY A 337 15.66 -10.69 7.87
N THR A 338 14.93 -9.95 7.01
CA THR A 338 14.61 -10.34 5.63
C THR A 338 15.48 -9.66 4.58
N SER A 339 16.54 -8.95 4.97
CA SER A 339 17.35 -8.13 4.05
C SER A 339 18.00 -8.95 2.93
N ALA A 340 18.48 -10.15 3.23
CA ALA A 340 19.13 -11.04 2.26
C ALA A 340 18.15 -11.65 1.24
N ASP A 341 16.87 -11.75 1.58
CA ASP A 341 15.82 -12.19 0.64
C ASP A 341 15.44 -11.06 -0.31
N GLN A 342 15.67 -9.82 0.10
CA GLN A 342 15.29 -8.63 -0.64
C GLN A 342 16.41 -8.06 -1.51
N VAL A 343 17.65 -8.07 -1.02
CA VAL A 343 18.83 -7.51 -1.71
C VAL A 343 19.96 -8.54 -1.72
N LYS A 344 20.52 -8.79 -2.90
CA LYS A 344 21.75 -9.58 -3.07
C LYS A 344 22.92 -8.62 -2.97
N ASP A 345 23.64 -8.68 -1.83
CA ASP A 345 24.70 -7.73 -1.51
C ASP A 345 25.78 -7.65 -2.61
N GLY A 346 26.10 -6.44 -3.04
CA GLY A 346 27.06 -6.14 -4.10
C GLY A 346 26.59 -6.44 -5.53
N ILE A 347 25.36 -6.94 -5.72
CA ILE A 347 24.79 -7.30 -7.04
C ILE A 347 23.62 -6.36 -7.39
N ASP A 348 22.57 -6.34 -6.59
CA ASP A 348 21.36 -5.50 -6.84
C ASP A 348 21.13 -4.47 -5.73
N GLY A 349 22.11 -4.28 -4.84
CA GLY A 349 22.18 -3.31 -3.78
C GLY A 349 23.32 -3.60 -2.83
N VAL A 350 23.37 -2.86 -1.73
CA VAL A 350 24.37 -3.00 -0.66
C VAL A 350 23.67 -3.22 0.66
N ILE A 351 24.10 -4.23 1.43
CA ILE A 351 23.63 -4.48 2.80
C ILE A 351 24.71 -4.03 3.77
N CYS A 352 24.36 -3.13 4.68
CA CYS A 352 25.25 -2.68 5.76
C CYS A 352 24.72 -3.08 7.13
N GLU A 353 25.58 -3.08 8.15
CA GLU A 353 25.14 -3.29 9.52
C GLU A 353 24.27 -2.11 9.99
N MET A 354 23.48 -2.31 11.06
CA MET A 354 22.43 -1.39 11.49
C MET A 354 22.98 -0.18 12.28
N ASP A 355 24.26 -0.20 12.64
CA ASP A 355 24.88 0.89 13.36
C ASP A 355 25.19 2.10 12.45
N ASN A 356 25.24 3.29 13.05
CA ASN A 356 25.38 4.54 12.32
C ASN A 356 26.69 4.64 11.53
N ARG A 357 27.79 4.05 12.04
CA ARG A 357 29.09 4.04 11.39
C ARG A 357 29.05 3.21 10.12
N SER A 358 28.52 2.00 10.20
CA SER A 358 28.38 1.09 9.05
C SER A 358 27.48 1.69 7.96
N ILE A 359 26.38 2.37 8.35
CA ILE A 359 25.52 3.08 7.41
C ILE A 359 26.28 4.22 6.71
N ALA A 360 26.98 5.06 7.50
CA ALA A 360 27.77 6.17 6.94
C ALA A 360 28.89 5.68 6.01
N GLU A 361 29.58 4.57 6.36
CA GLU A 361 30.60 3.96 5.52
C GLU A 361 30.03 3.41 4.22
N ALA A 362 28.88 2.74 4.25
CA ALA A 362 28.22 2.24 3.05
C ALA A 362 27.81 3.38 2.12
N ILE A 363 27.21 4.45 2.65
CA ILE A 363 26.85 5.64 1.86
C ILE A 363 28.11 6.25 1.24
N TYR A 364 29.14 6.53 2.04
CA TYR A 364 30.38 7.14 1.56
C TYR A 364 31.07 6.30 0.47
N ARG A 365 31.14 4.97 0.67
CA ARG A 365 31.71 4.04 -0.30
C ARG A 365 30.91 4.06 -1.62
N VAL A 366 29.59 3.89 -1.56
CA VAL A 366 28.78 3.82 -2.79
C VAL A 366 28.78 5.17 -3.50
N ALA A 367 28.74 6.28 -2.78
CA ALA A 367 28.75 7.62 -3.38
C ALA A 367 30.06 7.96 -4.11
N ASN A 368 31.21 7.41 -3.66
CA ASN A 368 32.53 7.71 -4.23
C ASN A 368 33.08 6.58 -5.14
N ASP A 369 32.34 5.48 -5.34
CA ASP A 369 32.73 4.37 -6.20
C ASP A 369 31.82 4.32 -7.44
N GLU A 370 32.20 5.09 -8.47
CA GLU A 370 31.46 5.16 -9.75
C GLU A 370 31.37 3.78 -10.43
N ALA A 371 32.39 2.92 -10.29
CA ALA A 371 32.38 1.58 -10.87
C ALA A 371 31.35 0.70 -10.18
N LEU A 372 31.24 0.79 -8.85
CA LEU A 372 30.19 0.10 -8.08
C LEU A 372 28.79 0.60 -8.48
N GLN A 373 28.59 1.92 -8.54
CA GLN A 373 27.30 2.49 -8.95
C GLN A 373 26.90 2.03 -10.35
N ALA A 374 27.82 2.13 -11.32
CA ALA A 374 27.57 1.69 -12.69
C ALA A 374 27.23 0.20 -12.76
N ARG A 375 27.94 -0.65 -12.02
CA ARG A 375 27.69 -2.10 -11.97
C ARG A 375 26.31 -2.39 -11.38
N LEU A 376 25.95 -1.78 -10.26
CA LEU A 376 24.64 -1.95 -9.64
C LEU A 376 23.53 -1.51 -10.59
N SER A 377 23.62 -0.29 -11.14
CA SER A 377 22.62 0.25 -12.05
C SER A 377 22.47 -0.57 -13.35
N ALA A 378 23.57 -1.07 -13.91
CA ALA A 378 23.53 -1.94 -15.09
C ALA A 378 22.81 -3.27 -14.81
N HIS A 379 23.06 -3.89 -13.63
CA HIS A 379 22.34 -5.09 -13.22
C HIS A 379 20.85 -4.81 -13.05
N LEU A 380 20.50 -3.73 -12.33
CA LEU A 380 19.11 -3.33 -12.08
C LEU A 380 18.34 -3.05 -13.37
N ALA A 381 19.01 -2.52 -14.41
CA ALA A 381 18.40 -2.25 -15.71
C ALA A 381 17.96 -3.51 -16.47
N THR A 382 18.60 -4.66 -16.21
CA THR A 382 18.35 -5.93 -16.89
C THR A 382 17.53 -6.92 -16.07
N ALA A 383 17.46 -6.75 -14.76
CA ALA A 383 16.72 -7.63 -13.87
C ALA A 383 15.24 -7.22 -13.77
N ASP A 384 14.37 -8.19 -13.55
CA ASP A 384 12.96 -7.97 -13.25
C ASP A 384 12.73 -7.98 -11.73
N PHE A 385 12.30 -6.85 -11.21
CA PHE A 385 11.93 -6.67 -9.80
C PHE A 385 10.42 -6.54 -9.59
N GLY A 386 9.63 -6.73 -10.66
CA GLY A 386 8.19 -6.84 -10.59
C GLY A 386 7.73 -8.21 -10.12
N ASN A 387 6.46 -8.30 -9.83
CA ASN A 387 5.79 -9.56 -9.53
C ASN A 387 4.43 -9.66 -10.24
N GLU A 388 4.36 -9.14 -11.47
CA GLU A 388 3.12 -9.17 -12.27
C GLU A 388 2.64 -10.60 -12.52
N SER A 389 3.52 -11.60 -12.41
CA SER A 389 3.15 -13.03 -12.47
C SER A 389 2.14 -13.46 -11.40
N GLU A 390 2.02 -12.73 -10.28
CA GLU A 390 1.00 -12.97 -9.25
C GLU A 390 -0.43 -12.97 -9.84
N VAL A 391 -0.67 -12.20 -10.92
CA VAL A 391 -1.96 -12.16 -11.61
C VAL A 391 -2.40 -13.52 -12.15
N GLN A 392 -1.46 -14.46 -12.42
CA GLN A 392 -1.79 -15.80 -12.89
C GLN A 392 -2.64 -16.56 -11.87
N LYS A 393 -2.45 -16.28 -10.57
CA LYS A 393 -3.29 -16.87 -9.52
C LYS A 393 -4.76 -16.47 -9.69
N ILE A 394 -5.03 -15.21 -10.08
CA ILE A 394 -6.40 -14.75 -10.39
C ILE A 394 -6.99 -15.48 -11.59
N TYR A 395 -6.19 -15.66 -12.65
CA TYR A 395 -6.67 -16.39 -13.83
C TYR A 395 -6.97 -17.86 -13.54
N HIS A 396 -6.18 -18.53 -12.70
CA HIS A 396 -6.45 -19.90 -12.27
C HIS A 396 -7.78 -19.99 -11.49
N LEU A 397 -8.07 -19.01 -10.64
CA LEU A 397 -9.31 -18.98 -9.87
C LEU A 397 -10.55 -18.76 -10.73
N ILE A 398 -10.44 -18.16 -11.90
CA ILE A 398 -11.54 -18.03 -12.85
C ILE A 398 -11.82 -19.37 -13.55
N GLN A 399 -10.78 -20.15 -13.80
CA GLN A 399 -10.87 -21.39 -14.58
C GLN A 399 -11.18 -22.63 -13.71
N ALA A 400 -10.79 -22.62 -12.43
CA ALA A 400 -11.01 -23.71 -11.47
C ALA A 400 -12.50 -23.87 -11.15
#